data_daf94398f8b243defa64c76941e0bc40
#
_entry.id   daf94398f8b243defa64c76941e0bc40
#
_cell.length_a   1.000
_cell.length_b   1.000
_cell.length_c   1.000
_cell.angle_alpha   90.00
_cell.angle_beta   90.00
_cell.angle_gamma   90.00
#
_symmetry.space_group_name_H-M   'P 1'
#
loop_
_entity.id
_entity.type
_entity.pdbx_description
1 polymer ?
#
loop_
_entity_poly.entity_id
_entity_poly.type
_entity_poly.pdbx_seq_one_letter_code
_entity_poly.pdbx_strand_id
1 'polypeptide(L)'
;RGLGDVYKRQTKTIFLDHLSILISGLDGDERKMIDTTMTKLRSLVERTGIKLFLVSHLRRTQTDKNHEEGARVTLGQLRGSAAISQLADEVWGLERNQQTEAVDQTILRVLKNRYSGEVGVACQLKYNKDTCKYDETTEPIFNPSTDF
;
A
#
# COMPACT_ATOMS: atom_id res chain seq x y z
N ARG A 1 28.37 24.50 -8.64
CA ARG A 1 27.11 23.86 -8.21
C ARG A 1 26.38 23.43 -9.46
N GLY A 2 26.34 22.11 -9.74
CA GLY A 2 25.77 21.60 -10.98
C GLY A 2 24.25 21.64 -11.00
N LEU A 3 23.67 21.71 -12.20
CA LEU A 3 22.21 21.61 -12.45
C LEU A 3 21.54 20.45 -11.71
N GLY A 4 22.28 19.34 -11.48
CA GLY A 4 21.78 18.17 -10.73
C GLY A 4 21.40 18.46 -9.26
N ASP A 5 22.00 19.45 -8.59
CA ASP A 5 21.67 19.79 -7.20
C ASP A 5 20.39 20.65 -7.10
N VAL A 6 20.07 21.40 -8.15
CA VAL A 6 18.84 22.20 -8.21
C VAL A 6 17.62 21.29 -8.39
N TYR A 7 17.72 20.26 -9.23
CA TYR A 7 16.62 19.29 -9.44
C TYR A 7 16.39 18.38 -8.23
N LYS A 8 17.44 17.97 -7.52
CA LYS A 8 17.32 17.14 -6.28
C LYS A 8 16.55 17.83 -5.17
N ARG A 9 16.51 19.17 -5.15
CA ARG A 9 15.79 19.93 -4.11
C ARG A 9 14.31 20.18 -4.45
N GLN A 10 13.84 19.85 -5.66
CA GLN A 10 12.48 20.16 -6.13
C GLN A 10 11.50 19.01 -5.90
N THR A 11 11.95 17.75 -6.01
CA THR A 11 11.10 16.58 -5.80
C THR A 11 10.91 16.34 -4.31
N LYS A 12 9.66 16.48 -3.85
CA LYS A 12 9.28 16.27 -2.44
C LYS A 12 8.56 14.94 -2.23
N THR A 13 7.94 14.41 -3.27
CA THR A 13 7.12 13.21 -3.20
C THR A 13 7.39 12.33 -4.41
N ILE A 14 7.56 11.03 -4.17
CA ILE A 14 7.73 9.99 -5.19
C ILE A 14 6.66 8.92 -4.98
N PHE A 15 6.00 8.53 -6.07
CA PHE A 15 5.15 7.36 -6.12
C PHE A 15 5.86 6.28 -6.93
N LEU A 16 5.99 5.08 -6.36
CA LEU A 16 6.62 3.94 -6.99
C LEU A 16 5.60 2.80 -7.10
N ASP A 17 5.15 2.53 -8.31
CA ASP A 17 4.20 1.47 -8.63
C ASP A 17 4.86 0.49 -9.60
N HIS A 18 5.20 -0.70 -9.18
CA HIS A 18 5.23 -1.29 -7.85
C HIS A 18 6.63 -1.85 -7.54
N LEU A 19 6.86 -2.28 -6.28
CA LEU A 19 8.16 -2.75 -5.80
C LEU A 19 8.78 -3.86 -6.67
N SER A 20 7.98 -4.83 -7.12
CA SER A 20 8.50 -5.97 -7.90
C SER A 20 9.10 -5.56 -9.26
N ILE A 21 8.75 -4.39 -9.82
CA ILE A 21 9.37 -3.89 -11.05
C ILE A 21 10.84 -3.55 -10.83
N LEU A 22 11.19 -3.04 -9.64
CA LEU A 22 12.59 -2.69 -9.34
C LEU A 22 13.53 -3.89 -9.26
N ILE A 23 12.98 -5.06 -9.00
CA ILE A 23 13.73 -6.30 -8.86
C ILE A 23 13.54 -7.24 -10.06
N SER A 24 12.61 -6.91 -10.97
CA SER A 24 12.39 -7.70 -12.18
C SER A 24 13.62 -7.62 -13.09
N GLY A 25 14.09 -8.78 -13.53
CA GLY A 25 15.29 -8.87 -14.38
C GLY A 25 16.63 -8.93 -13.62
N LEU A 26 16.61 -8.95 -12.29
CA LEU A 26 17.78 -9.28 -11.48
C LEU A 26 17.79 -10.80 -11.21
N ASP A 27 18.95 -11.42 -11.36
CA ASP A 27 19.14 -12.82 -11.01
C ASP A 27 19.35 -12.99 -9.51
N GLY A 28 18.68 -13.95 -8.88
CA GLY A 28 18.88 -14.29 -7.48
C GLY A 28 17.61 -14.49 -6.66
N ASP A 29 17.78 -14.53 -5.34
CA ASP A 29 16.70 -14.70 -4.37
C ASP A 29 15.83 -13.42 -4.27
N GLU A 30 14.58 -13.50 -4.72
CA GLU A 30 13.59 -12.39 -4.70
C GLU A 30 13.51 -11.74 -3.31
N ARG A 31 13.53 -12.55 -2.24
CA ARG A 31 13.43 -12.04 -0.87
C ARG A 31 14.62 -11.15 -0.50
N LYS A 32 15.84 -11.61 -0.81
CA LYS A 32 17.06 -10.84 -0.54
C LYS A 32 17.10 -9.54 -1.36
N MET A 33 16.61 -9.61 -2.60
CA MET A 33 16.52 -8.42 -3.46
C MET A 33 15.54 -7.39 -2.90
N ILE A 34 14.39 -7.83 -2.40
CA ILE A 34 13.41 -6.97 -1.72
C ILE A 34 14.04 -6.33 -0.48
N ASP A 35 14.71 -7.11 0.38
CA ASP A 35 15.36 -6.62 1.60
C ASP A 35 16.39 -5.53 1.28
N THR A 36 17.24 -5.79 0.29
CA THR A 36 18.27 -4.84 -0.17
C THR A 36 17.64 -3.59 -0.75
N THR A 37 16.60 -3.73 -1.57
CA THR A 37 15.91 -2.60 -2.21
C THR A 37 15.21 -1.74 -1.18
N MET A 38 14.49 -2.33 -0.23
CA MET A 38 13.83 -1.61 0.86
C MET A 38 14.84 -0.82 1.71
N THR A 39 16.00 -1.42 2.02
CA THR A 39 17.08 -0.74 2.75
C THR A 39 17.62 0.47 1.97
N LYS A 40 17.81 0.33 0.66
CA LYS A 40 18.27 1.43 -0.20
C LYS A 40 17.22 2.55 -0.29
N LEU A 41 15.93 2.20 -0.43
CA LEU A 41 14.83 3.17 -0.44
C LEU A 41 14.72 3.91 0.88
N ARG A 42 14.85 3.21 2.02
CA ARG A 42 14.87 3.83 3.35
C ARG A 42 16.02 4.84 3.46
N SER A 43 17.22 4.45 3.08
CA SER A 43 18.39 5.35 3.08
C SER A 43 18.22 6.55 2.15
N LEU A 44 17.54 6.37 1.00
CA LEU A 44 17.23 7.48 0.10
C LEU A 44 16.30 8.48 0.78
N VAL A 45 15.21 8.02 1.39
CA VAL A 45 14.24 8.86 2.12
C VAL A 45 14.95 9.65 3.23
N GLU A 46 15.77 8.99 4.06
CA GLU A 46 16.49 9.63 5.16
C GLU A 46 17.47 10.70 4.70
N ARG A 47 18.21 10.45 3.61
CA ARG A 47 19.18 11.40 3.08
C ARG A 47 18.56 12.60 2.36
N THR A 48 17.38 12.42 1.78
CA THR A 48 16.78 13.43 0.90
C THR A 48 15.62 14.16 1.53
N GLY A 49 14.99 13.58 2.57
CA GLY A 49 13.79 14.10 3.21
C GLY A 49 12.53 14.03 2.31
N ILE A 50 12.55 13.21 1.25
CA ILE A 50 11.39 13.02 0.39
C ILE A 50 10.33 12.15 1.07
N LYS A 51 9.09 12.26 0.62
CA LYS A 51 8.02 11.30 0.90
C LYS A 51 8.00 10.24 -0.20
N LEU A 52 8.09 8.97 0.16
CA LEU A 52 8.02 7.86 -0.78
C LEU A 52 6.75 7.04 -0.52
N PHE A 53 5.87 6.99 -1.52
CA PHE A 53 4.72 6.09 -1.56
C PHE A 53 5.09 4.88 -2.42
N LEU A 54 5.03 3.69 -1.83
CA LEU A 54 5.41 2.46 -2.48
C LEU A 54 4.20 1.53 -2.57
N VAL A 55 3.87 1.10 -3.78
CA VAL A 55 2.84 0.06 -4.00
C VAL A 55 3.48 -1.32 -3.87
N SER A 56 2.85 -2.18 -3.09
CA SER A 56 3.26 -3.57 -2.92
C SER A 56 2.07 -4.51 -3.14
N HIS A 57 2.31 -5.61 -3.85
CA HIS A 57 1.30 -6.64 -4.03
C HIS A 57 1.09 -7.46 -2.75
N LEU A 58 -0.12 -7.98 -2.61
CA LEU A 58 -0.48 -8.92 -1.57
C LEU A 58 -0.26 -10.37 -2.03
N ARG A 59 0.04 -11.25 -1.10
CA ARG A 59 -0.04 -12.70 -1.30
C ARG A 59 -1.52 -13.10 -1.39
N ARG A 60 -1.79 -14.18 -2.12
CA ARG A 60 -3.11 -14.80 -2.07
C ARG A 60 -3.44 -15.22 -0.63
N THR A 61 -4.67 -15.03 -0.24
CA THR A 61 -5.15 -15.49 1.07
C THR A 61 -5.17 -17.02 1.10
N GLN A 62 -4.92 -17.58 2.27
CA GLN A 62 -5.11 -19.03 2.53
C GLN A 62 -6.47 -19.29 3.19
N THR A 63 -7.34 -18.27 3.26
CA THR A 63 -8.66 -18.32 3.84
C THR A 63 -9.71 -18.55 2.75
N ASP A 64 -10.93 -18.92 3.16
CA ASP A 64 -12.06 -19.16 2.26
C ASP A 64 -12.48 -17.93 1.45
N LYS A 65 -12.11 -16.71 1.91
CA LYS A 65 -12.40 -15.46 1.19
C LYS A 65 -11.12 -14.89 0.58
N ASN A 66 -11.19 -14.53 -0.69
CA ASN A 66 -10.11 -13.85 -1.42
C ASN A 66 -10.18 -12.33 -1.25
N HIS A 67 -9.10 -11.61 -1.63
CA HIS A 67 -9.08 -10.14 -1.60
C HIS A 67 -10.15 -9.54 -2.51
N GLU A 68 -10.51 -10.20 -3.61
CA GLU A 68 -11.59 -9.80 -4.53
C GLU A 68 -12.98 -9.90 -3.89
N GLU A 69 -13.12 -10.67 -2.81
CA GLU A 69 -14.33 -10.83 -2.01
C GLU A 69 -14.33 -9.94 -0.75
N GLY A 70 -13.40 -8.99 -0.68
CA GLY A 70 -13.31 -8.05 0.42
C GLY A 70 -12.62 -8.62 1.67
N ALA A 71 -11.79 -9.64 1.53
CA ALA A 71 -11.02 -10.15 2.66
C ALA A 71 -10.16 -9.04 3.28
N ARG A 72 -10.16 -8.99 4.62
CA ARG A 72 -9.36 -8.03 5.38
C ARG A 72 -7.88 -8.17 5.06
N VAL A 73 -7.22 -7.04 4.78
CA VAL A 73 -5.78 -6.98 4.54
C VAL A 73 -5.02 -6.92 5.87
N THR A 74 -3.90 -7.66 5.93
CA THR A 74 -3.01 -7.68 7.09
C THR A 74 -1.54 -7.51 6.66
N LEU A 75 -0.67 -7.10 7.60
CA LEU A 75 0.77 -6.96 7.34
C LEU A 75 1.43 -8.25 6.87
N GLY A 76 0.97 -9.41 7.36
CA GLY A 76 1.50 -10.72 6.98
C GLY A 76 1.24 -11.12 5.53
N GLN A 77 0.31 -10.45 4.86
CA GLN A 77 -0.05 -10.70 3.46
C GLN A 77 0.80 -9.89 2.46
N LEU A 78 1.67 -8.99 2.92
CA LEU A 78 2.60 -8.31 2.04
C LEU A 78 3.51 -9.33 1.33
N ARG A 79 3.53 -9.24 0.00
CA ARG A 79 4.31 -10.17 -0.83
C ARG A 79 5.80 -9.83 -0.74
N GLY A 80 6.60 -10.87 -0.54
CA GLY A 80 8.06 -10.80 -0.64
C GLY A 80 8.74 -10.89 0.71
N SER A 81 8.85 -9.80 1.46
CA SER A 81 9.67 -9.75 2.65
C SER A 81 9.03 -9.00 3.82
N ALA A 82 9.39 -9.42 5.04
CA ALA A 82 9.08 -8.69 6.26
C ALA A 82 9.72 -7.28 6.29
N ALA A 83 10.80 -7.06 5.52
CA ALA A 83 11.45 -5.75 5.43
C ALA A 83 10.49 -4.65 4.97
N ILE A 84 9.50 -4.96 4.11
CA ILE A 84 8.51 -3.98 3.68
C ILE A 84 7.77 -3.41 4.88
N SER A 85 7.21 -4.26 5.73
CA SER A 85 6.48 -3.82 6.92
C SER A 85 7.40 -3.26 8.01
N GLN A 86 8.64 -3.72 8.12
CA GLN A 86 9.59 -3.25 9.11
C GLN A 86 10.13 -1.85 8.82
N LEU A 87 10.51 -1.58 7.56
CA LEU A 87 11.15 -0.34 7.15
C LEU A 87 10.16 0.77 6.78
N ALA A 88 8.93 0.46 6.42
CA ALA A 88 7.88 1.46 6.21
C ALA A 88 7.53 2.18 7.51
N ASP A 89 7.30 3.48 7.45
CA ASP A 89 6.80 4.26 8.58
C ASP A 89 5.29 4.06 8.76
N GLU A 90 4.57 4.00 7.65
CA GLU A 90 3.14 3.69 7.61
C GLU A 90 2.86 2.60 6.57
N VAL A 91 1.85 1.79 6.82
CA VAL A 91 1.34 0.79 5.87
C VAL A 91 -0.16 0.92 5.80
N TRP A 92 -0.67 1.14 4.60
CA TRP A 92 -2.08 1.26 4.32
C TRP A 92 -2.54 0.09 3.45
N GLY A 93 -3.72 -0.44 3.76
CA GLY A 93 -4.41 -1.45 2.97
C GLY A 93 -5.65 -0.87 2.32
N LEU A 94 -5.88 -1.20 1.06
CA LEU A 94 -7.12 -0.92 0.36
C LEU A 94 -7.89 -2.22 0.21
N GLU A 95 -9.08 -2.28 0.81
CA GLU A 95 -9.96 -3.45 0.83
C GLU A 95 -11.20 -3.15 -0.02
N ARG A 96 -11.47 -3.97 -1.02
CA ARG A 96 -12.61 -3.81 -1.92
C ARG A 96 -13.27 -5.15 -2.17
N ASN A 97 -14.60 -5.21 -2.07
CA ASN A 97 -15.35 -6.37 -2.51
C ASN A 97 -15.86 -6.12 -3.94
N GLN A 98 -15.41 -6.94 -4.87
CA GLN A 98 -15.78 -6.84 -6.30
C GLN A 98 -16.98 -7.73 -6.65
N GLN A 99 -17.48 -8.54 -5.69
CA GLN A 99 -18.55 -9.51 -5.90
C GLN A 99 -19.92 -9.02 -5.39
N THR A 100 -19.97 -7.80 -4.81
CA THR A 100 -21.21 -7.22 -4.28
C THR A 100 -21.74 -6.08 -5.17
N GLU A 101 -22.97 -5.65 -4.92
CA GLU A 101 -23.55 -4.47 -5.60
C GLU A 101 -22.79 -3.18 -5.26
N ALA A 102 -22.13 -3.12 -4.10
CA ALA A 102 -21.30 -1.99 -3.67
C ALA A 102 -19.84 -2.08 -4.18
N VAL A 103 -19.67 -2.51 -5.43
CA VAL A 103 -18.34 -2.71 -6.07
C VAL A 103 -17.50 -1.43 -6.16
N ASP A 104 -18.08 -0.25 -6.02
CA ASP A 104 -17.43 1.05 -6.04
C ASP A 104 -16.92 1.49 -4.66
N GLN A 105 -17.24 0.76 -3.60
CA GLN A 105 -16.80 1.07 -2.24
C GLN A 105 -15.46 0.39 -1.90
N THR A 106 -14.62 1.13 -1.19
CA THR A 106 -13.29 0.69 -0.76
C THR A 106 -13.04 1.14 0.67
N ILE A 107 -12.51 0.25 1.51
CA ILE A 107 -12.05 0.61 2.86
C ILE A 107 -10.57 0.96 2.78
N LEU A 108 -10.20 2.13 3.25
CA LEU A 108 -8.82 2.47 3.57
C LEU A 108 -8.55 2.09 5.02
N ARG A 109 -7.59 1.19 5.21
CA ARG A 109 -7.18 0.71 6.53
C ARG A 109 -5.73 1.04 6.82
N VAL A 110 -5.46 1.61 7.98
CA VAL A 110 -4.10 1.74 8.52
C VAL A 110 -3.70 0.43 9.17
N LEU A 111 -2.66 -0.23 8.63
CA LEU A 111 -2.12 -1.49 9.13
C LEU A 111 -0.93 -1.27 10.05
N LYS A 112 -0.23 -0.16 9.87
CA LYS A 112 0.89 0.29 10.69
C LYS A 112 0.99 1.80 10.65
N ASN A 113 1.24 2.40 11.80
CA ASN A 113 1.62 3.80 11.92
C ASN A 113 2.72 3.90 13.00
N ARG A 114 3.94 4.23 12.58
CA ARG A 114 5.09 4.33 13.49
C ARG A 114 5.00 5.54 14.40
N TYR A 115 4.31 6.59 13.97
CA TYR A 115 4.28 7.87 14.68
C TYR A 115 3.26 7.88 15.81
N SER A 116 2.02 7.44 15.53
CA SER A 116 0.94 7.45 16.52
C SER A 116 0.68 6.06 17.15
N GLY A 117 1.08 4.99 16.47
CA GLY A 117 0.71 3.62 16.84
C GLY A 117 -0.73 3.25 16.52
N GLU A 118 -1.55 4.19 16.06
CA GLU A 118 -2.96 3.95 15.74
C GLU A 118 -3.11 3.14 14.47
N VAL A 119 -3.98 2.13 14.53
CA VAL A 119 -4.31 1.24 13.42
C VAL A 119 -5.82 1.03 13.35
N GLY A 120 -6.33 0.64 12.19
CA GLY A 120 -7.76 0.37 12.00
C GLY A 120 -8.30 1.01 10.73
N VAL A 121 -9.62 1.09 10.60
CA VAL A 121 -10.27 1.75 9.47
C VAL A 121 -10.04 3.26 9.57
N ALA A 122 -9.42 3.84 8.54
CA ALA A 122 -9.22 5.27 8.46
C ALA A 122 -10.46 5.96 7.87
N CYS A 123 -10.92 5.48 6.72
CA CYS A 123 -12.13 5.99 6.08
C CYS A 123 -12.69 4.96 5.10
N GLN A 124 -13.91 5.23 4.65
CA GLN A 124 -14.57 4.54 3.57
C GLN A 124 -14.60 5.43 2.35
N LEU A 125 -14.29 4.88 1.20
CA LEU A 125 -14.16 5.59 -0.05
C LEU A 125 -15.14 5.03 -1.07
N LYS A 126 -15.79 5.91 -1.84
CA LYS A 126 -16.63 5.55 -2.98
C LYS A 126 -16.01 6.06 -4.26
N TYR A 127 -15.84 5.18 -5.23
CA TYR A 127 -15.28 5.55 -6.53
C TYR A 127 -16.33 6.20 -7.41
N ASN A 128 -16.06 7.43 -7.85
CA ASN A 128 -16.89 8.14 -8.80
C ASN A 128 -16.34 7.91 -10.21
N LYS A 129 -17.12 7.22 -11.06
CA LYS A 129 -16.73 6.85 -12.43
C LYS A 129 -16.65 8.06 -13.35
N ASP A 130 -17.47 9.09 -13.11
CA ASP A 130 -17.51 10.27 -13.98
C ASP A 130 -16.29 11.17 -13.78
N THR A 131 -15.84 11.28 -12.53
CA THR A 131 -14.67 12.10 -12.17
C THR A 131 -13.37 11.32 -12.07
N CYS A 132 -13.43 9.98 -12.09
CA CYS A 132 -12.30 9.07 -11.84
C CYS A 132 -11.61 9.34 -10.49
N LYS A 133 -12.37 9.71 -9.46
CA LYS A 133 -11.86 10.03 -8.12
C LYS A 133 -12.56 9.19 -7.07
N TYR A 134 -11.90 9.09 -5.91
CA TYR A 134 -12.50 8.57 -4.70
C TYR A 134 -12.99 9.75 -3.85
N ASP A 135 -14.23 9.63 -3.37
CA ASP A 135 -14.83 10.54 -2.39
C ASP A 135 -15.00 9.78 -1.07
N GLU A 136 -14.81 10.43 0.05
CA GLU A 136 -15.09 9.83 1.36
C GLU A 136 -16.60 9.65 1.52
N THR A 137 -17.03 8.51 2.08
CA THR A 137 -18.44 8.20 2.29
C THR A 137 -18.68 7.66 3.70
N THR A 138 -19.84 7.96 4.25
CA THR A 138 -20.35 7.38 5.49
C THR A 138 -21.43 6.32 5.23
N GLU A 139 -21.74 6.04 3.95
CA GLU A 139 -22.65 4.94 3.60
C GLU A 139 -22.13 3.62 4.18
N PRO A 140 -22.97 2.83 4.85
CA PRO A 140 -22.52 1.57 5.41
C PRO A 140 -22.00 0.66 4.28
N ILE A 141 -20.78 0.19 4.42
CA ILE A 141 -20.26 -0.85 3.54
C ILE A 141 -20.97 -2.13 3.94
N PHE A 142 -21.55 -2.81 2.98
CA PHE A 142 -22.07 -4.16 3.17
C PHE A 142 -20.97 -5.04 3.77
N ASN A 143 -21.16 -5.43 5.02
CA ASN A 143 -20.22 -6.29 5.73
C ASN A 143 -20.78 -7.71 5.73
N PRO A 144 -20.30 -8.61 4.83
CA PRO A 144 -20.85 -9.96 4.70
C PRO A 144 -20.61 -10.83 5.95
N SER A 145 -19.88 -10.32 6.96
CA SER A 145 -19.68 -11.05 8.23
C SER A 145 -20.72 -10.73 9.31
N THR A 146 -21.65 -9.81 9.07
CA THR A 146 -22.70 -9.43 10.03
C THR A 146 -24.13 -9.69 9.52
N ASP A 147 -24.31 -10.04 8.26
CA ASP A 147 -25.64 -10.16 7.63
C ASP A 147 -26.06 -11.63 7.36
N PHE A 148 -25.58 -12.59 8.17
CA PHE A 148 -26.13 -13.95 8.23
C PHE A 148 -26.17 -14.46 9.67
#